data_40acc84ece7c1091fd1b94a4dc5722b3
#
_entry.id   40acc84ece7c1091fd1b94a4dc5722b3
#
_cell.length_a   1.000
_cell.length_b   1.000
_cell.length_c   1.000
_cell.angle_alpha   90.00
_cell.angle_beta   90.00
_cell.angle_gamma   90.00
#
_symmetry.space_group_name_H-M   'P 1'
#
loop_
_entity.id
_entity.type
_entity.pdbx_description
1 polymer ?
#
loop_
_entity_poly.entity_id
_entity_poly.type
_entity_poly.pdbx_seq_one_letter_code
_entity_poly.pdbx_strand_id
1 'polypeptide(L)'
;HYIPVWILITTPLAYVFFFLLGSFWTIEGIMNNGLRLYASDGEKQDLLFLLLFLAPLTAVIFLDSALYDGWRHLYFIYAPFLLIAMAGVARVLSLIRDGHPRQERLAALFMAAIAVLCIIATAYQMVRNHPFQHVYFNRLAGNNVGENFELDYWGLSFRQGLEYIAGSDKRPLIGVSANAAIPLRNNLIFLDKRDIGRLKMTAVDQADYFLTNYRWHPQPYEVPGEVFTISVDDQKIMSVFKLR
;
A
#
# COMPACT_ATOMS: atom_id res chain seq x y z
N HIS A 1 10.46 1.71 -14.78
CA HIS A 1 10.91 1.33 -13.42
C HIS A 1 9.83 1.54 -12.34
N TYR A 2 8.72 2.20 -12.66
CA TYR A 2 7.65 2.52 -11.70
C TYR A 2 7.11 1.28 -10.95
N ILE A 3 6.69 0.23 -11.68
CA ILE A 3 6.03 -0.94 -11.10
C ILE A 3 6.94 -1.74 -10.15
N PRO A 4 8.18 -2.13 -10.54
CA PRO A 4 9.07 -2.84 -9.64
C PRO A 4 9.35 -2.08 -8.34
N VAL A 5 9.56 -0.76 -8.41
CA VAL A 5 9.76 0.08 -7.23
C VAL A 5 8.51 0.06 -6.35
N TRP A 6 7.34 0.23 -6.97
CA TRP A 6 6.07 0.25 -6.22
C TRP A 6 5.81 -1.06 -5.49
N ILE A 7 6.03 -2.20 -6.15
CA ILE A 7 5.94 -3.54 -5.52
C ILE A 7 6.90 -3.62 -4.33
N LEU A 8 8.17 -3.22 -4.52
CA LEU A 8 9.20 -3.34 -3.50
C LEU A 8 8.89 -2.52 -2.24
N ILE A 9 8.32 -1.31 -2.37
CA ILE A 9 8.13 -0.40 -1.23
C ILE A 9 6.76 -0.53 -0.56
N THR A 10 5.74 -1.05 -1.25
CA THR A 10 4.37 -1.15 -0.73
C THR A 10 3.94 -2.58 -0.37
N THR A 11 4.84 -3.56 -0.53
CA THR A 11 4.56 -4.96 -0.19
C THR A 11 5.37 -5.38 1.04
N PRO A 12 4.82 -6.19 1.96
CA PRO A 12 5.59 -6.73 3.07
C PRO A 12 6.85 -7.46 2.62
N LEU A 13 8.00 -7.17 3.24
CA LEU A 13 9.30 -7.70 2.79
C LEU A 13 9.36 -9.23 2.76
N ALA A 14 8.66 -9.91 3.66
CA ALA A 14 8.56 -11.37 3.63
C ALA A 14 7.93 -11.88 2.32
N TYR A 15 6.91 -11.20 1.79
CA TYR A 15 6.26 -11.58 0.55
C TYR A 15 7.19 -11.37 -0.65
N VAL A 16 7.91 -10.25 -0.68
CA VAL A 16 8.92 -9.96 -1.71
C VAL A 16 10.03 -11.01 -1.69
N PHE A 17 10.53 -11.35 -0.50
CA PHE A 17 11.55 -12.37 -0.34
C PHE A 17 11.11 -13.73 -0.87
N PHE A 18 9.94 -14.21 -0.49
CA PHE A 18 9.44 -15.50 -0.97
C PHE A 18 9.07 -15.48 -2.44
N PHE A 19 8.60 -14.36 -2.97
CA PHE A 19 8.40 -14.20 -4.41
C PHE A 19 9.71 -14.35 -5.19
N LEU A 20 10.79 -13.74 -4.71
CA LEU A 20 12.11 -13.88 -5.34
C LEU A 20 12.62 -15.32 -5.28
N LEU A 21 12.45 -15.99 -4.14
CA LEU A 21 12.81 -17.41 -4.02
C LEU A 21 11.96 -18.31 -4.92
N GLY A 22 10.64 -18.13 -4.92
CA GLY A 22 9.74 -18.90 -5.79
C GLY A 22 10.07 -18.70 -7.27
N SER A 23 10.30 -17.45 -7.69
CA SER A 23 10.71 -17.12 -9.06
C SER A 23 12.05 -17.77 -9.41
N PHE A 24 13.03 -17.73 -8.50
CA PHE A 24 14.34 -18.36 -8.71
C PHE A 24 14.21 -19.87 -8.96
N TRP A 25 13.50 -20.60 -8.11
CA TRP A 25 13.31 -22.04 -8.29
C TRP A 25 12.46 -22.41 -9.51
N THR A 26 11.45 -21.60 -9.86
CA THR A 26 10.69 -21.79 -11.10
C THR A 26 11.60 -21.62 -12.32
N ILE A 27 12.45 -20.61 -12.35
CA ILE A 27 13.40 -20.36 -13.43
C ILE A 27 14.46 -21.49 -13.50
N GLU A 28 15.00 -21.92 -12.35
CA GLU A 28 15.92 -23.05 -12.25
C GLU A 28 15.29 -24.33 -12.84
N GLY A 29 14.04 -24.63 -12.49
CA GLY A 29 13.29 -25.75 -13.07
C GLY A 29 13.17 -25.67 -14.59
N ILE A 30 12.83 -24.51 -15.12
CA ILE A 30 12.75 -24.27 -16.58
C ILE A 30 14.11 -24.53 -17.24
N MET A 31 15.19 -24.01 -16.67
CA MET A 31 16.55 -24.19 -17.21
C MET A 31 16.97 -25.66 -17.21
N ASN A 32 16.66 -26.41 -16.15
CA ASN A 32 16.97 -27.83 -16.03
C ASN A 32 16.16 -28.72 -16.99
N ASN A 33 14.90 -28.35 -17.26
CA ASN A 33 14.02 -29.07 -18.17
C ASN A 33 14.24 -28.74 -19.66
N GLY A 34 14.98 -27.66 -19.95
CA GLY A 34 15.29 -27.23 -21.32
C GLY A 34 14.02 -26.97 -22.16
N LEU A 35 13.94 -27.56 -23.33
CA LEU A 35 12.81 -27.35 -24.26
C LEU A 35 11.45 -27.84 -23.73
N ARG A 36 11.41 -28.69 -22.71
CA ARG A 36 10.15 -29.14 -22.10
C ARG A 36 9.54 -28.12 -21.15
N LEU A 37 10.34 -27.14 -20.67
CA LEU A 37 9.98 -26.08 -19.75
C LEU A 37 9.57 -26.54 -18.34
N TYR A 38 8.89 -27.69 -18.22
CA TYR A 38 8.43 -28.28 -16.95
C TYR A 38 8.43 -29.81 -17.04
N ALA A 39 8.64 -30.48 -15.91
CA ALA A 39 8.62 -31.94 -15.77
C ALA A 39 7.41 -32.45 -14.96
N SER A 40 6.72 -31.58 -14.23
CA SER A 40 5.56 -31.93 -13.41
C SER A 40 4.44 -30.90 -13.53
N ASP A 41 3.22 -31.28 -13.10
CA ASP A 41 2.08 -30.35 -13.06
C ASP A 41 2.31 -29.18 -12.09
N GLY A 42 3.05 -29.39 -11.00
CA GLY A 42 3.46 -28.34 -10.08
C GLY A 42 4.36 -27.31 -10.75
N GLU A 43 5.41 -27.74 -11.44
CA GLU A 43 6.31 -26.84 -12.19
C GLU A 43 5.57 -26.09 -13.31
N LYS A 44 4.61 -26.75 -13.98
CA LYS A 44 3.75 -26.13 -14.98
C LYS A 44 2.89 -25.04 -14.36
N GLN A 45 2.36 -25.28 -13.18
CA GLN A 45 1.54 -24.30 -12.45
C GLN A 45 2.37 -23.09 -12.02
N ASP A 46 3.58 -23.31 -11.48
CA ASP A 46 4.49 -22.23 -11.07
C ASP A 46 4.91 -21.39 -12.28
N LEU A 47 5.21 -22.04 -13.42
CA LEU A 47 5.50 -21.35 -14.68
C LEU A 47 4.31 -20.50 -15.14
N LEU A 48 3.08 -21.03 -15.06
CA LEU A 48 1.88 -20.28 -15.41
C LEU A 48 1.72 -19.04 -14.53
N PHE A 49 1.93 -19.15 -13.21
CA PHE A 49 1.86 -18.01 -12.29
C PHE A 49 2.93 -16.98 -12.59
N LEU A 50 4.15 -17.41 -12.89
CA LEU A 50 5.24 -16.51 -13.27
C LEU A 50 4.90 -15.76 -14.57
N LEU A 51 4.33 -16.44 -15.56
CA LEU A 51 3.89 -15.80 -16.81
C LEU A 51 2.72 -14.84 -16.58
N LEU A 52 1.75 -15.18 -15.74
CA LEU A 52 0.64 -14.28 -15.38
C LEU A 52 1.11 -13.01 -14.65
N PHE A 53 2.25 -13.09 -13.98
CA PHE A 53 2.88 -11.91 -13.38
C PHE A 53 3.69 -11.12 -14.42
N LEU A 54 4.55 -11.77 -15.19
CA LEU A 54 5.50 -11.10 -16.08
C LEU A 54 4.86 -10.59 -17.37
N ALA A 55 3.89 -11.32 -17.96
CA ALA A 55 3.33 -10.95 -19.26
C ALA A 55 2.60 -9.60 -19.25
N PRO A 56 1.79 -9.24 -18.23
CA PRO A 56 1.22 -7.91 -18.17
C PRO A 56 2.27 -6.81 -17.98
N LEU A 57 3.34 -7.07 -17.22
CA LEU A 57 4.42 -6.11 -17.02
C LEU A 57 5.16 -5.84 -18.33
N THR A 58 5.48 -6.90 -19.07
CA THR A 58 6.12 -6.77 -20.38
C THR A 58 5.20 -6.07 -21.38
N ALA A 59 3.90 -6.42 -21.39
CA ALA A 59 2.92 -5.76 -22.26
C ALA A 59 2.84 -4.24 -21.99
N VAL A 60 2.79 -3.82 -20.74
CA VAL A 60 2.77 -2.40 -20.35
C VAL A 60 4.03 -1.66 -20.86
N ILE A 61 5.21 -2.30 -20.77
CA ILE A 61 6.47 -1.72 -21.24
C ILE A 61 6.48 -1.62 -22.78
N PHE A 62 6.11 -2.70 -23.49
CA PHE A 62 6.14 -2.73 -24.96
C PHE A 62 5.07 -1.84 -25.60
N LEU A 63 3.92 -1.69 -24.95
CA LEU A 63 2.82 -0.85 -25.44
C LEU A 63 2.92 0.62 -24.97
N ASP A 64 3.98 0.98 -24.24
CA ASP A 64 4.19 2.30 -23.69
C ASP A 64 2.95 2.84 -22.93
N SER A 65 2.31 1.96 -22.14
CA SER A 65 1.06 2.26 -21.47
C SER A 65 1.26 3.23 -20.33
N ALA A 66 0.47 4.30 -20.28
CA ALA A 66 0.49 5.26 -19.19
C ALA A 66 -0.01 4.59 -17.89
N LEU A 67 0.83 4.54 -16.88
CA LEU A 67 0.51 4.04 -15.55
C LEU A 67 0.57 5.16 -14.53
N TYR A 68 -0.41 5.21 -13.65
CA TYR A 68 -0.48 6.17 -12.57
C TYR A 68 -1.28 5.61 -11.39
N ASP A 69 -1.21 6.29 -10.26
CA ASP A 69 -2.03 6.02 -9.07
C ASP A 69 -1.78 4.64 -8.41
N GLY A 70 -0.53 4.31 -8.18
CA GLY A 70 -0.15 3.14 -7.37
C GLY A 70 -0.57 1.81 -8.01
N TRP A 71 -1.26 0.97 -7.25
CA TRP A 71 -1.73 -0.35 -7.69
C TRP A 71 -2.94 -0.33 -8.62
N ARG A 72 -3.57 0.80 -8.86
CA ARG A 72 -4.88 0.90 -9.51
C ARG A 72 -4.99 0.13 -10.83
N HIS A 73 -3.99 0.25 -11.70
CA HIS A 73 -4.01 -0.38 -13.02
C HIS A 73 -3.44 -1.80 -13.03
N LEU A 74 -2.77 -2.23 -11.97
CA LEU A 74 -1.99 -3.47 -11.93
C LEU A 74 -2.32 -4.36 -10.74
N TYR A 75 -3.38 -4.06 -10.00
CA TYR A 75 -3.73 -4.83 -8.80
C TYR A 75 -3.95 -6.33 -9.09
N PHE A 76 -4.36 -6.67 -10.30
CA PHE A 76 -4.57 -8.05 -10.73
C PHE A 76 -3.27 -8.88 -10.79
N ILE A 77 -2.10 -8.27 -10.95
CA ILE A 77 -0.82 -9.00 -10.90
C ILE A 77 -0.41 -9.39 -9.48
N TYR A 78 -1.07 -8.82 -8.47
CA TYR A 78 -0.76 -9.12 -7.08
C TYR A 78 -1.12 -10.57 -6.70
N ALA A 79 -2.18 -11.13 -7.29
CA ALA A 79 -2.54 -12.52 -7.08
C ALA A 79 -1.46 -13.50 -7.58
N PRO A 80 -1.00 -13.48 -8.84
CA PRO A 80 0.11 -14.32 -9.27
C PRO A 80 1.42 -14.04 -8.51
N PHE A 81 1.70 -12.80 -8.12
CA PHE A 81 2.82 -12.49 -7.23
C PHE A 81 2.76 -13.30 -5.92
N LEU A 82 1.60 -13.32 -5.25
CA LEU A 82 1.42 -14.10 -4.02
C LEU A 82 1.51 -15.61 -4.27
N LEU A 83 1.01 -16.11 -5.39
CA LEU A 83 1.07 -17.54 -5.71
C LEU A 83 2.52 -18.00 -5.91
N ILE A 84 3.34 -17.21 -6.57
CA ILE A 84 4.79 -17.49 -6.68
C ILE A 84 5.48 -17.38 -5.32
N ALA A 85 5.12 -16.41 -4.48
CA ALA A 85 5.63 -16.33 -3.12
C ALA A 85 5.27 -17.58 -2.30
N MET A 86 4.04 -18.11 -2.46
CA MET A 86 3.61 -19.36 -1.83
C MET A 86 4.41 -20.58 -2.33
N ALA A 87 4.76 -20.65 -3.62
CA ALA A 87 5.67 -21.67 -4.15
C ALA A 87 7.04 -21.58 -3.44
N GLY A 88 7.56 -20.37 -3.23
CA GLY A 88 8.78 -20.13 -2.44
C GLY A 88 8.66 -20.62 -1.01
N VAL A 89 7.55 -20.34 -0.33
CA VAL A 89 7.26 -20.86 1.02
C VAL A 89 7.23 -22.39 1.02
N ALA A 90 6.49 -23.00 0.08
CA ALA A 90 6.38 -24.45 -0.02
C ALA A 90 7.75 -25.12 -0.17
N ARG A 91 8.62 -24.53 -0.99
CA ARG A 91 10.00 -25.03 -1.17
C ARG A 91 10.84 -24.93 0.09
N VAL A 92 10.78 -23.81 0.81
CA VAL A 92 11.47 -23.67 2.11
C VAL A 92 10.95 -24.70 3.12
N LEU A 93 9.64 -24.95 3.16
CA LEU A 93 9.05 -25.97 4.02
C LEU A 93 9.49 -27.40 3.64
N SER A 94 9.65 -27.71 2.36
CA SER A 94 10.18 -29.02 1.93
C SER A 94 11.62 -29.24 2.40
N LEU A 95 12.46 -28.20 2.35
CA LEU A 95 13.84 -28.27 2.89
C LEU A 95 13.88 -28.60 4.39
N ILE A 96 12.86 -28.23 5.14
CA ILE A 96 12.75 -28.54 6.57
C ILE A 96 12.29 -29.99 6.81
N ARG A 97 11.38 -30.50 5.96
CA ARG A 97 10.67 -31.78 6.18
C ARG A 97 11.37 -32.99 5.55
N ASP A 98 11.89 -32.85 4.34
CA ASP A 98 12.20 -33.98 3.44
C ASP A 98 13.62 -34.55 3.58
N GLY A 99 14.20 -34.55 4.78
CA GLY A 99 15.46 -35.23 5.05
C GLY A 99 16.71 -34.59 4.42
N HIS A 100 16.63 -33.34 4.06
CA HIS A 100 17.75 -32.55 3.54
C HIS A 100 18.94 -32.46 4.52
N PRO A 101 20.16 -32.20 4.04
CA PRO A 101 21.33 -32.02 4.89
C PRO A 101 21.08 -31.03 6.02
N ARG A 102 21.66 -31.27 7.18
CA ARG A 102 21.46 -30.44 8.39
C ARG A 102 21.66 -28.93 8.13
N GLN A 103 22.64 -28.60 7.28
CA GLN A 103 22.93 -27.18 6.96
C GLN A 103 21.79 -26.52 6.20
N GLU A 104 21.22 -27.17 5.18
CA GLU A 104 20.08 -26.65 4.40
C GLU A 104 18.84 -26.52 5.28
N ARG A 105 18.58 -27.50 6.12
CA ARG A 105 17.48 -27.47 7.10
C ARG A 105 17.62 -26.31 8.08
N LEU A 106 18.82 -26.06 8.62
CA LEU A 106 19.06 -24.94 9.53
C LEU A 106 18.89 -23.59 8.81
N ALA A 107 19.37 -23.46 7.57
CA ALA A 107 19.17 -22.26 6.75
C ALA A 107 17.69 -22.03 6.49
N ALA A 108 16.93 -23.07 6.13
CA ALA A 108 15.48 -22.97 5.90
C ALA A 108 14.71 -22.58 7.17
N LEU A 109 15.07 -23.12 8.33
CA LEU A 109 14.48 -22.73 9.62
C LEU A 109 14.78 -21.27 9.96
N PHE A 110 16.00 -20.80 9.70
CA PHE A 110 16.38 -19.41 9.91
C PHE A 110 15.59 -18.46 8.99
N MET A 111 15.47 -18.80 7.70
CA MET A 111 14.64 -18.03 6.75
C MET A 111 13.18 -17.99 7.19
N ALA A 112 12.61 -19.11 7.60
CA ALA A 112 11.23 -19.19 8.09
C ALA A 112 11.04 -18.34 9.36
N ALA A 113 11.98 -18.37 10.30
CA ALA A 113 11.90 -17.56 11.52
C ALA A 113 11.95 -16.06 11.22
N ILE A 114 12.84 -15.62 10.34
CA ILE A 114 12.89 -14.21 9.89
C ILE A 114 11.58 -13.82 9.23
N ALA A 115 11.04 -14.66 8.34
CA ALA A 115 9.78 -14.38 7.66
C ALA A 115 8.61 -14.23 8.64
N VAL A 116 8.52 -15.10 9.64
CA VAL A 116 7.50 -14.99 10.70
C VAL A 116 7.65 -13.67 11.46
N LEU A 117 8.87 -13.28 11.83
CA LEU A 117 9.12 -12.01 12.51
C LEU A 117 8.72 -10.81 11.63
N CYS A 118 9.02 -10.84 10.32
CA CYS A 118 8.59 -9.80 9.39
C CYS A 118 7.07 -9.72 9.26
N ILE A 119 6.37 -10.87 9.23
CA ILE A 119 4.91 -10.91 9.17
C ILE A 119 4.30 -10.34 10.47
N ILE A 120 4.84 -10.71 11.63
CA ILE A 120 4.40 -10.18 12.93
C ILE A 120 4.61 -8.66 12.98
N ALA A 121 5.76 -8.18 12.54
CA ALA A 121 6.05 -6.74 12.50
C ALA A 121 5.07 -6.00 11.57
N THR A 122 4.78 -6.56 10.39
CA THR A 122 3.79 -5.98 9.46
C THR A 122 2.39 -5.99 10.08
N ALA A 123 1.98 -7.09 10.71
CA ALA A 123 0.67 -7.17 11.37
C ALA A 123 0.55 -6.15 12.51
N TYR A 124 1.61 -5.98 13.31
CA TYR A 124 1.67 -4.93 14.35
C TYR A 124 1.51 -3.53 13.75
N GLN A 125 2.23 -3.24 12.66
CA GLN A 125 2.11 -1.95 11.96
C GLN A 125 0.69 -1.72 11.42
N MET A 126 0.05 -2.74 10.84
CA MET A 126 -1.33 -2.66 10.37
C MET A 126 -2.33 -2.36 11.50
N VAL A 127 -2.15 -2.96 12.68
CA VAL A 127 -3.01 -2.69 13.86
C VAL A 127 -2.76 -1.28 14.38
N ARG A 128 -1.50 -0.88 14.51
CA ARG A 128 -1.09 0.46 14.99
C ARG A 128 -1.64 1.57 14.08
N ASN A 129 -1.60 1.37 12.77
CA ASN A 129 -1.96 2.38 11.79
C ASN A 129 -3.46 2.32 11.40
N HIS A 130 -4.26 1.51 12.07
CA HIS A 130 -5.71 1.46 11.81
C HIS A 130 -6.37 2.83 12.09
N PRO A 131 -7.24 3.31 11.20
CA PRO A 131 -7.81 2.70 9.98
C PRO A 131 -7.06 3.00 8.68
N PHE A 132 -5.83 3.47 8.75
CA PHE A 132 -5.05 3.95 7.59
C PHE A 132 -4.06 2.91 7.04
N GLN A 133 -4.41 1.62 7.05
CA GLN A 133 -3.54 0.55 6.52
C GLN A 133 -3.17 0.73 5.04
N HIS A 134 -3.97 1.46 4.28
CA HIS A 134 -3.70 1.78 2.88
C HIS A 134 -2.47 2.69 2.68
N VAL A 135 -2.00 3.34 3.76
CA VAL A 135 -0.78 4.18 3.78
C VAL A 135 0.46 3.34 4.15
N TYR A 136 0.43 2.03 3.89
CA TYR A 136 1.54 1.16 4.21
C TYR A 136 2.71 1.35 3.24
N PHE A 137 3.86 1.69 3.79
CA PHE A 137 5.16 1.61 3.13
C PHE A 137 6.11 0.81 4.00
N ASN A 138 6.91 -0.05 3.40
CA ASN A 138 7.95 -0.75 4.13
C ASN A 138 9.24 0.09 4.21
N ARG A 139 10.25 -0.39 4.94
CA ARG A 139 11.50 0.37 5.18
C ARG A 139 12.32 0.68 3.93
N LEU A 140 12.08 0.00 2.81
CA LEU A 140 12.77 0.31 1.53
C LEU A 140 12.31 1.62 0.90
N ALA A 141 11.15 2.15 1.30
CA ALA A 141 10.67 3.45 0.84
C ALA A 141 11.50 4.63 1.39
N GLY A 142 12.33 4.41 2.41
CA GLY A 142 13.15 5.45 3.05
C GLY A 142 12.37 6.28 4.07
N ASN A 143 12.95 7.41 4.48
CA ASN A 143 12.40 8.23 5.55
C ASN A 143 11.47 9.36 5.06
N ASN A 144 11.61 9.79 3.80
CA ASN A 144 10.86 10.92 3.23
C ASN A 144 9.70 10.43 2.34
N VAL A 145 8.93 9.48 2.86
CA VAL A 145 7.86 8.84 2.08
C VAL A 145 6.82 9.86 1.64
N GLY A 146 6.42 10.78 2.55
CA GLY A 146 5.41 11.80 2.27
C GLY A 146 5.82 12.85 1.24
N GLU A 147 7.14 13.06 1.03
CA GLU A 147 7.65 13.98 0.00
C GLU A 147 7.70 13.34 -1.39
N ASN A 148 7.87 12.01 -1.44
CA ASN A 148 8.10 11.26 -2.67
C ASN A 148 6.86 10.53 -3.19
N PHE A 149 5.89 10.24 -2.32
CA PHE A 149 4.71 9.44 -2.66
C PHE A 149 3.45 10.05 -2.05
N GLU A 150 2.33 9.91 -2.77
CA GLU A 150 1.02 10.27 -2.24
C GLU A 150 0.56 9.21 -1.21
N LEU A 151 0.38 9.63 0.05
CA LEU A 151 0.08 8.74 1.16
C LEU A 151 -1.41 8.40 1.24
N ASP A 152 -2.25 9.36 1.54
CA ASP A 152 -3.72 9.19 1.58
C ASP A 152 -4.36 9.61 0.25
N TYR A 153 -3.99 8.90 -0.82
CA TYR A 153 -4.45 9.19 -2.18
C TYR A 153 -5.97 9.34 -2.29
N TRP A 154 -6.72 8.47 -1.60
CA TRP A 154 -8.18 8.45 -1.66
C TRP A 154 -8.86 9.44 -0.70
N GLY A 155 -8.10 10.09 0.19
CA GLY A 155 -8.59 11.03 1.18
C GLY A 155 -9.51 10.41 2.22
N LEU A 156 -9.24 9.16 2.63
CA LEU A 156 -10.01 8.49 3.67
C LEU A 156 -9.89 9.21 5.02
N SER A 157 -8.79 9.90 5.26
CA SER A 157 -8.55 10.71 6.45
C SER A 157 -9.50 11.90 6.59
N PHE A 158 -10.08 12.40 5.49
CA PHE A 158 -11.02 13.53 5.54
C PHE A 158 -12.22 13.26 6.44
N ARG A 159 -12.67 12.01 6.54
CA ARG A 159 -13.77 11.64 7.44
C ARG A 159 -13.46 12.06 8.88
N GLN A 160 -12.30 11.69 9.41
CA GLN A 160 -11.92 12.03 10.79
C GLN A 160 -11.73 13.54 10.97
N GLY A 161 -11.20 14.25 9.95
CA GLY A 161 -11.10 15.70 9.96
C GLY A 161 -12.46 16.38 10.02
N LEU A 162 -13.43 15.88 9.26
CA LEU A 162 -14.82 16.39 9.28
C LEU A 162 -15.52 16.06 10.61
N GLU A 163 -15.33 14.86 11.16
CA GLU A 163 -15.83 14.48 12.48
C GLU A 163 -15.24 15.37 13.58
N TYR A 164 -13.95 15.70 13.51
CA TYR A 164 -13.31 16.66 14.43
C TYR A 164 -13.97 18.04 14.33
N ILE A 165 -14.17 18.60 13.14
CA ILE A 165 -14.82 19.91 12.95
C ILE A 165 -16.23 19.87 13.52
N ALA A 166 -17.05 18.88 13.19
CA ALA A 166 -18.41 18.74 13.66
C ALA A 166 -18.50 18.60 15.18
N GLY A 167 -17.49 17.93 15.79
CA GLY A 167 -17.38 17.74 17.23
C GLY A 167 -16.95 19.02 17.97
N SER A 168 -16.00 19.77 17.43
CA SER A 168 -15.39 20.94 18.07
C SER A 168 -16.17 22.25 17.84
N ASP A 169 -16.76 22.44 16.66
CA ASP A 169 -17.53 23.61 16.30
C ASP A 169 -19.04 23.32 16.34
N LYS A 170 -19.78 24.09 17.14
CA LYS A 170 -21.23 23.88 17.35
C LYS A 170 -22.12 24.82 16.55
N ARG A 171 -21.54 25.63 15.66
CA ARG A 171 -22.31 26.52 14.80
C ARG A 171 -23.28 25.72 13.91
N PRO A 172 -24.45 26.27 13.58
CA PRO A 172 -25.45 25.59 12.76
C PRO A 172 -25.03 25.46 11.29
N LEU A 173 -24.10 26.27 10.84
CA LEU A 173 -23.55 26.25 9.48
C LEU A 173 -22.04 26.53 9.55
N ILE A 174 -21.26 25.64 8.93
CA ILE A 174 -19.80 25.69 8.92
C ILE A 174 -19.33 25.47 7.48
N GLY A 175 -18.59 26.44 6.93
CA GLY A 175 -17.99 26.35 5.61
C GLY A 175 -16.73 25.48 5.64
N VAL A 176 -16.65 24.45 4.80
CA VAL A 176 -15.48 23.59 4.68
C VAL A 176 -14.96 23.58 3.25
N SER A 177 -13.64 23.63 3.10
CA SER A 177 -12.96 23.50 1.83
C SER A 177 -11.79 22.50 1.94
N ALA A 178 -11.33 21.98 0.82
CA ALA A 178 -10.16 21.08 0.81
C ALA A 178 -9.36 21.21 -0.47
N ASN A 179 -8.09 20.76 -0.41
CA ASN A 179 -7.24 20.61 -1.60
C ASN A 179 -7.81 19.60 -2.61
N ALA A 180 -8.63 18.64 -2.17
CA ALA A 180 -9.26 17.61 -2.99
C ALA A 180 -10.79 17.57 -2.75
N ALA A 181 -11.54 18.26 -3.62
CA ALA A 181 -12.98 18.45 -3.47
C ALA A 181 -13.80 17.14 -3.57
N ILE A 182 -13.40 16.19 -4.43
CA ILE A 182 -14.12 14.93 -4.61
C ILE A 182 -14.02 14.04 -3.36
N PRO A 183 -12.83 13.76 -2.82
CA PRO A 183 -12.71 13.03 -1.56
C PRO A 183 -13.45 13.72 -0.40
N LEU A 184 -13.37 15.05 -0.28
CA LEU A 184 -14.10 15.79 0.75
C LEU A 184 -15.61 15.53 0.65
N ARG A 185 -16.19 15.69 -0.53
CA ARG A 185 -17.63 15.47 -0.77
C ARG A 185 -18.04 14.03 -0.44
N ASN A 186 -17.24 13.06 -0.85
CA ASN A 186 -17.54 11.65 -0.61
C ASN A 186 -17.52 11.32 0.89
N ASN A 187 -16.59 11.92 1.66
CA ASN A 187 -16.51 11.68 3.10
C ASN A 187 -17.63 12.39 3.89
N LEU A 188 -18.17 13.50 3.40
CA LEU A 188 -19.34 14.15 4.02
C LEU A 188 -20.55 13.21 4.10
N ILE A 189 -20.76 12.34 3.12
CA ILE A 189 -21.91 11.41 3.07
C ILE A 189 -21.87 10.39 4.23
N PHE A 190 -20.68 10.09 4.78
CA PHE A 190 -20.51 9.10 5.86
C PHE A 190 -20.62 9.70 7.26
N LEU A 191 -20.87 11.00 7.39
CA LEU A 191 -21.12 11.64 8.66
C LEU A 191 -22.55 11.38 9.16
N ASP A 192 -22.79 11.60 10.44
CA ASP A 192 -24.12 11.58 11.02
C ASP A 192 -25.04 12.63 10.34
N LYS A 193 -26.31 12.30 10.17
CA LYS A 193 -27.30 13.19 9.52
C LYS A 193 -27.35 14.60 10.10
N ARG A 194 -27.10 14.74 11.41
CA ARG A 194 -27.04 16.06 12.08
C ARG A 194 -25.86 16.89 11.59
N ASP A 195 -24.72 16.26 11.38
CA ASP A 195 -23.46 16.93 11.03
C ASP A 195 -23.39 17.22 9.53
N ILE A 196 -23.94 16.35 8.68
CA ILE A 196 -24.06 16.61 7.23
C ILE A 196 -24.82 17.92 6.98
N GLY A 197 -25.90 18.20 7.71
CA GLY A 197 -26.68 19.43 7.55
C GLY A 197 -25.96 20.70 7.95
N ARG A 198 -24.92 20.59 8.77
CA ARG A 198 -24.14 21.73 9.30
C ARG A 198 -22.89 22.04 8.48
N LEU A 199 -22.30 21.04 7.82
CA LEU A 199 -21.07 21.19 7.06
C LEU A 199 -21.37 21.42 5.58
N LYS A 200 -20.99 22.60 5.07
CA LYS A 200 -21.23 22.99 3.69
C LYS A 200 -19.92 23.20 2.95
N MET A 201 -19.77 22.53 1.82
CA MET A 201 -18.62 22.80 0.95
C MET A 201 -18.69 24.22 0.39
N THR A 202 -17.61 24.95 0.52
CA THR A 202 -17.45 26.32 0.03
C THR A 202 -16.12 26.51 -0.67
N ALA A 203 -15.94 27.62 -1.37
CA ALA A 203 -14.63 28.04 -1.85
C ALA A 203 -13.72 28.39 -0.66
N VAL A 204 -12.40 28.29 -0.83
CA VAL A 204 -11.41 28.47 0.25
C VAL A 204 -11.53 29.85 0.91
N ASP A 205 -11.78 30.89 0.11
CA ASP A 205 -11.96 32.28 0.56
C ASP A 205 -13.20 32.50 1.43
N GLN A 206 -14.17 31.58 1.38
CA GLN A 206 -15.43 31.60 2.14
C GLN A 206 -15.47 30.53 3.24
N ALA A 207 -14.46 29.65 3.30
CA ALA A 207 -14.43 28.55 4.23
C ALA A 207 -14.05 29.00 5.64
N ASP A 208 -14.63 28.35 6.65
CA ASP A 208 -14.22 28.43 8.03
C ASP A 208 -13.05 27.47 8.32
N TYR A 209 -13.01 26.33 7.63
CA TYR A 209 -11.99 25.32 7.75
C TYR A 209 -11.47 24.85 6.39
N PHE A 210 -10.17 24.62 6.32
CA PHE A 210 -9.51 24.03 5.18
C PHE A 210 -8.89 22.68 5.58
N LEU A 211 -9.17 21.63 4.79
CA LEU A 211 -8.63 20.30 4.98
C LEU A 211 -7.66 19.96 3.85
N THR A 212 -6.56 19.29 4.17
CA THR A 212 -5.63 18.79 3.17
C THR A 212 -5.16 17.39 3.52
N ASN A 213 -5.10 16.52 2.51
CA ASN A 213 -4.41 15.22 2.58
C ASN A 213 -3.04 15.27 1.91
N TYR A 214 -2.50 16.45 1.70
CA TYR A 214 -1.19 16.72 1.07
C TYR A 214 -1.04 16.22 -0.37
N ARG A 215 -2.10 15.70 -0.97
CA ARG A 215 -2.08 15.26 -2.35
C ARG A 215 -1.77 16.44 -3.28
N TRP A 216 -0.81 16.24 -4.18
CA TRP A 216 -0.26 17.25 -5.12
C TRP A 216 0.50 18.42 -4.46
N HIS A 217 0.52 18.51 -3.14
CA HIS A 217 1.23 19.53 -2.39
C HIS A 217 1.79 18.92 -1.09
N PRO A 218 2.89 18.12 -1.19
CA PRO A 218 3.48 17.45 -0.04
C PRO A 218 4.16 18.40 0.95
N GLN A 219 4.42 19.64 0.54
CA GLN A 219 5.04 20.65 1.39
C GLN A 219 4.09 21.10 2.50
N PRO A 220 4.60 21.55 3.64
CA PRO A 220 3.80 22.19 4.66
C PRO A 220 3.02 23.38 4.09
N TYR A 221 1.77 23.52 4.51
CA TYR A 221 0.97 24.69 4.17
C TYR A 221 1.34 25.86 5.10
N GLU A 222 1.65 27.03 4.54
CA GLU A 222 1.91 28.27 5.28
C GLU A 222 0.62 28.95 5.75
N VAL A 223 -0.36 28.15 6.18
CA VAL A 223 -1.65 28.63 6.68
C VAL A 223 -1.62 28.53 8.21
N PRO A 224 -1.79 29.62 8.95
CA PRO A 224 -1.87 29.55 10.42
C PRO A 224 -3.15 28.85 10.85
N GLY A 225 -3.15 28.32 12.07
CA GLY A 225 -4.36 27.73 12.66
C GLY A 225 -4.57 26.24 12.36
N GLU A 226 -3.49 25.45 12.22
CA GLU A 226 -3.58 24.00 12.22
C GLU A 226 -4.18 23.53 13.56
N VAL A 227 -5.39 22.96 13.53
CA VAL A 227 -6.15 22.57 14.74
C VAL A 227 -6.28 21.07 14.91
N PHE A 228 -6.03 20.31 13.87
CA PHE A 228 -6.08 18.85 13.90
C PHE A 228 -5.17 18.24 12.84
N THR A 229 -4.48 17.16 13.17
CA THR A 229 -3.56 16.46 12.28
C THR A 229 -3.68 14.95 12.48
N ILE A 230 -3.60 14.21 11.40
CA ILE A 230 -3.43 12.76 11.41
C ILE A 230 -2.06 12.43 10.83
N SER A 231 -1.31 11.59 11.56
CA SER A 231 -0.02 11.07 11.11
C SER A 231 -0.01 9.54 11.12
N VAL A 232 0.67 8.94 10.15
CA VAL A 232 0.94 7.51 10.05
C VAL A 232 2.44 7.34 9.89
N ASP A 233 3.08 6.54 10.76
CA ASP A 233 4.52 6.30 10.75
C ASP A 233 5.33 7.62 10.66
N ASP A 234 4.98 8.59 11.51
CA ASP A 234 5.57 9.93 11.62
C ASP A 234 5.39 10.84 10.37
N GLN A 235 4.61 10.41 9.38
CA GLN A 235 4.26 11.21 8.21
C GLN A 235 2.86 11.80 8.36
N LYS A 236 2.72 13.12 8.19
CA LYS A 236 1.41 13.76 8.14
C LYS A 236 0.64 13.29 6.90
N ILE A 237 -0.55 12.76 7.10
CA ILE A 237 -1.43 12.32 6.01
C ILE A 237 -2.66 13.22 5.85
N MET A 238 -2.98 14.02 6.87
CA MET A 238 -4.07 14.98 6.81
C MET A 238 -3.91 16.08 7.86
N SER A 239 -4.27 17.29 7.50
CA SER A 239 -4.38 18.42 8.44
C SER A 239 -5.67 19.21 8.23
N VAL A 240 -6.18 19.76 9.31
CA VAL A 240 -7.31 20.70 9.34
C VAL A 240 -6.80 22.05 9.84
N PHE A 241 -7.03 23.09 9.06
CA PHE A 241 -6.73 24.46 9.39
C PHE A 241 -8.02 25.23 9.66
N LYS A 242 -8.05 25.98 10.78
CA LYS A 242 -9.13 26.91 11.05
C LYS A 242 -8.79 28.27 10.43
N LEU A 243 -9.61 28.72 9.49
CA LEU A 243 -9.40 29.98 8.75
C LEU A 243 -10.11 31.17 9.40
N ARG A 244 -11.23 30.91 10.13
CA ARG A 244 -12.08 31.94 10.76
C ARG A 244 -12.69 31.47 12.09
#